data_d9981a5217d156ddb70ae6864ad38c72
#
_entry.id   d9981a5217d156ddb70ae6864ad38c72
#
_cell.length_a   1.000
_cell.length_b   1.000
_cell.length_c   1.000
_cell.angle_alpha   90.00
_cell.angle_beta   90.00
_cell.angle_gamma   90.00
#
_symmetry.space_group_name_H-M   'P 1'
#
loop_
_entity.id
_entity.type
_entity.pdbx_description
1 polymer ?
#
loop_
_entity_poly.entity_id
_entity_poly.type
_entity_poly.pdbx_seq_one_letter_code
_entity_poly.pdbx_strand_id
1 'polypeptide(L)'
;MKKIEAIIKPFKLDEVKEALQEVGVQGITVTEAKGFGRQKGHTELYRGAEYVVDFLPKVKIEIVVSEARMEASVEAIRIRTGETGADAI
;
A
#
# COMPACT_ATOMS: atom_id res chain seq x y z
N MET A 1 -11.85 0.57 -17.84
CA MET A 1 -11.71 0.33 -16.41
C MET A 1 -10.33 -0.13 -16.07
N LYS A 2 -9.81 0.40 -14.98
CA LYS A 2 -8.49 0.04 -14.52
C LYS A 2 -8.59 -0.43 -13.08
N LYS A 3 -7.74 -1.38 -12.73
CA LYS A 3 -7.69 -1.85 -11.37
C LYS A 3 -6.41 -1.38 -10.74
N ILE A 4 -6.50 -0.85 -9.56
CA ILE A 4 -5.33 -0.41 -8.81
C ILE A 4 -5.21 -1.27 -7.57
N GLU A 5 -4.04 -1.82 -7.35
CA GLU A 5 -3.77 -2.55 -6.12
C GLU A 5 -2.64 -1.85 -5.40
N ALA A 6 -2.80 -1.66 -4.13
CA ALA A 6 -1.77 -1.01 -3.34
C ALA A 6 -1.63 -1.72 -2.02
N ILE A 7 -0.41 -1.89 -1.56
CA ILE A 7 -0.15 -2.50 -0.27
C ILE A 7 0.38 -1.42 0.63
N ILE A 8 -0.31 -1.18 1.71
CA ILE A 8 0.02 -0.07 2.58
C ILE A 8 0.11 -0.53 4.01
N LYS A 9 0.65 0.32 4.85
CA LYS A 9 0.68 0.04 6.27
C LYS A 9 -0.72 0.18 6.83
N PRO A 10 -1.10 -0.67 7.76
CA PRO A 10 -2.49 -0.66 8.22
C PRO A 10 -2.94 0.67 8.80
N PHE A 11 -2.07 1.37 9.47
CA PHE A 11 -2.51 2.61 10.11
C PHE A 11 -2.73 3.73 9.11
N LYS A 12 -2.39 3.52 7.85
CA LYS A 12 -2.65 4.55 6.85
C LYS A 12 -3.98 4.33 6.14
N LEU A 13 -4.66 3.25 6.47
CA LEU A 13 -5.85 2.88 5.72
C LEU A 13 -6.92 3.97 5.74
N ASP A 14 -7.19 4.53 6.90
CA ASP A 14 -8.26 5.53 6.98
C ASP A 14 -7.95 6.76 6.17
N GLU A 15 -6.70 7.21 6.20
CA GLU A 15 -6.32 8.38 5.42
C GLU A 15 -6.44 8.11 3.94
N VAL A 16 -6.02 6.94 3.52
CA VAL A 16 -6.08 6.59 2.11
C VAL A 16 -7.54 6.47 1.67
N LYS A 17 -8.37 5.87 2.52
CA LYS A 17 -9.77 5.73 2.18
C LYS A 17 -10.42 7.09 1.99
N GLU A 18 -10.15 8.02 2.88
CA GLU A 18 -10.72 9.35 2.74
C GLU A 18 -10.22 10.04 1.48
N ALA A 19 -8.94 9.92 1.20
CA ALA A 19 -8.41 10.56 0.02
C ALA A 19 -9.01 9.99 -1.25
N LEU A 20 -9.24 8.68 -1.27
CA LEU A 20 -9.84 8.07 -2.45
C LEU A 20 -11.28 8.49 -2.61
N GLN A 21 -12.00 8.65 -1.51
CA GLN A 21 -13.35 9.10 -1.60
C GLN A 21 -13.43 10.52 -2.15
N GLU A 22 -12.45 11.33 -1.80
CA GLU A 22 -12.43 12.70 -2.32
C GLU A 22 -12.23 12.76 -3.82
N VAL A 23 -11.54 11.79 -4.39
CA VAL A 23 -11.39 11.78 -5.84
C VAL A 23 -12.46 10.95 -6.52
N GLY A 24 -13.49 10.57 -5.79
CA GLY A 24 -14.63 9.95 -6.42
C GLY A 24 -14.66 8.44 -6.45
N VAL A 25 -13.74 7.78 -5.75
CA VAL A 25 -13.74 6.34 -5.70
C VAL A 25 -14.82 5.91 -4.72
N GLN A 26 -15.70 5.04 -5.14
CA GLN A 26 -16.81 4.67 -4.30
C GLN A 26 -16.66 3.32 -3.64
N GLY A 27 -15.90 2.43 -4.21
CA GLY A 27 -15.75 1.11 -3.64
C GLY A 27 -14.30 0.76 -3.45
N ILE A 28 -13.97 0.24 -2.29
CA ILE A 28 -12.62 -0.16 -1.98
C ILE A 28 -12.69 -1.53 -1.33
N THR A 29 -11.92 -2.45 -1.83
CA THR A 29 -11.81 -3.76 -1.22
C THR A 29 -10.52 -3.79 -0.41
N VAL A 30 -10.61 -4.24 0.81
CA VAL A 30 -9.47 -4.26 1.69
C VAL A 30 -9.23 -5.69 2.14
N THR A 31 -8.01 -6.14 2.04
CA THR A 31 -7.64 -7.47 2.46
C THR A 31 -6.44 -7.35 3.38
N GLU A 32 -6.47 -8.04 4.49
CA GLU A 32 -5.32 -8.05 5.36
C GLU A 32 -4.26 -8.93 4.74
N ALA A 33 -3.02 -8.48 4.83
CA ALA A 33 -1.92 -9.20 4.21
C ALA A 33 -0.72 -9.10 5.12
N LYS A 34 0.28 -9.91 4.85
CA LYS A 34 1.52 -9.83 5.55
C LYS A 34 2.61 -9.65 4.53
N GLY A 35 3.40 -8.65 4.75
CA GLY A 35 4.49 -8.38 3.85
C GLY A 35 5.77 -8.81 4.48
N PHE A 36 6.68 -9.22 3.62
CA PHE A 36 7.93 -9.68 4.10
C PHE A 36 8.97 -9.12 3.17
N GLY A 37 10.04 -8.66 3.68
CA GLY A 37 11.07 -8.14 2.83
C GLY A 37 12.27 -7.80 3.66
N ARG A 38 13.34 -7.42 3.00
CA ARG A 38 14.53 -7.09 3.68
C ARG A 38 14.37 -5.72 4.29
N GLN A 39 14.56 -5.64 5.58
CA GLN A 39 14.42 -4.41 6.24
C GLN A 39 15.75 -3.84 6.54
N LYS A 40 16.07 -2.68 5.95
CA LYS A 40 17.29 -2.13 6.21
C LYS A 40 17.43 -1.75 7.61
N GLY A 41 18.51 -1.90 8.16
CA GLY A 41 18.75 -1.49 9.49
C GLY A 41 18.39 -2.47 10.53
N HIS A 42 17.76 -3.52 10.17
CA HIS A 42 17.42 -4.48 11.12
C HIS A 42 18.15 -5.74 11.01
N THR A 43 18.40 -6.10 9.86
CA THR A 43 18.87 -7.42 9.68
C THR A 43 20.27 -7.60 9.98
N GLU A 44 20.94 -6.54 10.03
CA GLU A 44 22.27 -6.69 10.13
C GLU A 44 22.71 -7.21 11.37
N LEU A 45 21.90 -7.30 12.29
CA LEU A 45 22.34 -7.75 13.46
C LEU A 45 22.69 -9.16 13.57
N TYR A 46 22.21 -9.86 12.74
CA TYR A 46 22.38 -11.21 12.89
C TYR A 46 23.39 -11.70 12.11
N ARG A 47 24.31 -12.10 12.66
CA ARG A 47 25.18 -12.57 12.04
C ARG A 47 24.90 -13.72 11.49
N GLY A 48 25.43 -14.00 10.83
CA GLY A 48 25.16 -15.09 10.45
C GLY A 48 24.19 -15.25 9.60
N ALA A 49 23.83 -15.64 9.24
CA ALA A 49 22.95 -15.85 8.49
C ALA A 49 21.75 -15.56 8.69
N GLU A 50 21.52 -15.30 9.69
CA GLU A 50 20.33 -15.13 9.85
C GLU A 50 19.89 -13.95 9.84
N TYR A 51 19.09 -13.58 9.04
CA TYR A 51 18.39 -12.49 9.21
C TYR A 51 17.09 -12.87 9.49
N VAL A 52 16.47 -12.11 10.26
CA VAL A 52 15.15 -12.33 10.66
C VAL A 52 14.28 -11.98 9.57
N VAL A 53 13.43 -12.83 9.23
CA VAL A 53 12.46 -12.56 8.23
C VAL A 53 11.20 -12.26 8.99
N ASP A 54 10.81 -11.01 9.01
CA ASP A 54 9.63 -10.64 9.71
C ASP A 54 8.50 -10.45 8.75
N PHE A 55 7.39 -11.04 9.07
CA PHE A 55 6.21 -10.79 8.31
C PHE A 55 5.46 -9.67 9.01
N LEU A 56 5.43 -8.53 8.35
CA LEU A 56 4.79 -7.38 8.94
C LEU A 56 3.37 -7.25 8.44
N PRO A 57 2.47 -6.81 9.28
CA PRO A 57 1.10 -6.67 8.85
C PRO A 57 0.98 -5.56 7.81
N LYS A 58 0.20 -5.80 6.80
CA LYS A 58 -0.06 -4.85 5.74
C LYS A 58 -1.52 -4.98 5.36
N VAL A 59 -2.00 -4.02 4.60
CA VAL A 59 -3.31 -4.14 4.01
C VAL A 59 -3.18 -3.94 2.54
N LYS A 60 -3.90 -4.73 1.80
CA LYS A 60 -3.94 -4.59 0.36
C LYS A 60 -5.26 -3.96 0.01
N ILE A 61 -5.22 -2.87 -0.72
CA ILE A 61 -6.43 -2.24 -1.19
C ILE A 61 -6.53 -2.45 -2.67
N GLU A 62 -7.74 -2.72 -3.12
CA GLU A 62 -8.02 -2.89 -4.53
C GLU A 62 -9.17 -1.99 -4.90
N ILE A 63 -9.01 -1.23 -5.96
CA ILE A 63 -10.08 -0.39 -6.45
C ILE A 63 -10.13 -0.52 -7.95
N VAL A 64 -11.33 -0.33 -8.48
CA VAL A 64 -11.52 -0.34 -9.93
C VAL A 64 -12.02 1.04 -10.29
N VAL A 65 -11.35 1.71 -11.19
CA VAL A 65 -11.67 3.06 -11.55
C VAL A 65 -11.66 3.23 -13.04
N SER A 66 -12.28 4.29 -13.51
CA SER A 66 -12.20 4.62 -14.92
C SER A 66 -10.81 5.11 -15.23
N GLU A 67 -10.43 5.08 -16.48
CA GLU A 67 -9.13 5.57 -16.85
C GLU A 67 -8.95 7.02 -16.45
N ALA A 68 -10.01 7.79 -16.52
CA ALA A 68 -9.92 9.19 -16.19
C ALA A 68 -9.57 9.44 -14.72
N ARG A 69 -9.89 8.49 -13.85
CA ARG A 69 -9.61 8.67 -12.44
C ARG A 69 -8.37 7.94 -11.96
N MET A 70 -7.72 7.23 -12.85
CA MET A 70 -6.62 6.40 -12.43
C MET A 70 -5.48 7.20 -11.81
N GLU A 71 -5.06 8.25 -12.49
CA GLU A 71 -3.93 9.02 -12.00
C GLU A 71 -4.23 9.72 -10.69
N ALA A 72 -5.42 10.27 -10.58
CA ALA A 72 -5.80 10.94 -9.34
C ALA A 72 -5.86 9.97 -8.19
N SER A 73 -6.29 8.74 -8.45
CA SER A 73 -6.40 7.74 -7.41
C SER A 73 -5.01 7.28 -6.96
N VAL A 74 -4.11 7.06 -7.89
CA VAL A 74 -2.76 6.67 -7.55
C VAL A 74 -2.08 7.77 -6.76
N GLU A 75 -2.27 9.00 -7.18
CA GLU A 75 -1.64 10.11 -6.50
C GLU A 75 -2.20 10.29 -5.09
N ALA A 76 -3.48 10.06 -4.92
CA ALA A 76 -4.09 10.16 -3.59
C ALA A 76 -3.46 9.16 -2.64
N ILE A 77 -3.19 7.95 -3.11
CA ILE A 77 -2.54 6.95 -2.29
C ILE A 77 -1.11 7.35 -1.98
N ARG A 78 -0.39 7.81 -2.98
CA ARG A 78 1.00 8.16 -2.78
C ARG A 78 1.18 9.31 -1.81
N ILE A 79 0.34 10.30 -1.88
CA ILE A 79 0.45 11.43 -0.99
C ILE A 79 0.21 11.01 0.45
N ARG A 80 -0.75 10.16 0.68
CA ARG A 80 -1.08 9.78 2.04
C ARG A 80 -0.10 8.78 2.63
N THR A 81 0.47 7.93 1.80
CA THR A 81 1.38 6.94 2.32
C THR A 81 2.81 7.45 2.38
N GLY A 82 3.09 8.49 1.64
CA GLY A 82 4.45 9.03 1.63
C GLY A 82 5.43 8.12 0.95
N GLU A 83 4.95 7.12 0.24
CA GLU A 83 5.85 6.20 -0.37
C GLU A 83 5.90 6.40 -1.82
N THR A 84 7.09 6.57 -2.33
CA THR A 84 7.23 6.75 -3.73
C THR A 84 7.11 5.46 -4.44
N GLY A 85 7.10 4.39 -3.73
CA GLY A 85 7.05 3.15 -4.39
C GLY A 85 5.77 2.41 -4.21
N ALA A 86 4.78 3.11 -3.90
CA ALA A 86 3.52 2.46 -3.82
C ALA A 86 3.20 2.12 -5.22
N ASP A 87 3.49 0.95 -5.57
CA ASP A 87 3.26 0.58 -6.89
C ASP A 87 1.85 0.20 -7.04
N ALA A 88 1.25 0.85 -7.93
CA ALA A 88 -0.03 0.43 -8.35
C ALA A 88 0.23 -0.57 -9.40
N ILE A 89 -0.22 -1.69 -9.24
CA ILE A 89 -0.04 -2.72 -10.22
C ILE A 89 -1.26 -2.86 -11.05
#